data_c4218297430abf13b7185813e82e737d
#
_entry.id   c4218297430abf13b7185813e82e737d
#
_cell.length_a   1.000
_cell.length_b   1.000
_cell.length_c   1.000
_cell.angle_alpha   90.00
_cell.angle_beta   90.00
_cell.angle_gamma   90.00
#
_symmetry.space_group_name_H-M   'P 1'
#
loop_
_entity.id
_entity.type
_entity.pdbx_description
1 polymer ?
#
loop_
_entity_poly.entity_id
_entity_poly.type
_entity_poly.pdbx_seq_one_letter_code
_entity_poly.pdbx_strand_id
1 'polypeptide(L)'
;FARRVSRLQGELKTRKLDLFVAEPSTNFQYFTGYNPGRSERLILLMVPVSGTPALICPSFEVERMKRNATITDVRGWEEQENPWKLVKKAGQEMKPAHRYGEVAIEPTTSYQSYLNLDDQLSGWKFTNGGPVTERLRIIKGPEEISLIREAIAATEASIAANFAQLAEGMTERDVATLL
;
A
#
# COMPACT_ATOMS: atom_id res chain seq x y z
N PHE A 1 -11.43 5.58 -2.64
CA PHE A 1 -10.03 5.63 -2.19
C PHE A 1 -9.68 6.98 -1.55
N ALA A 2 -10.04 8.14 -2.10
CA ALA A 2 -9.76 9.44 -1.50
C ALA A 2 -10.19 9.51 -0.01
N ARG A 3 -11.36 8.97 0.36
CA ARG A 3 -11.81 8.87 1.75
C ARG A 3 -10.87 8.03 2.63
N ARG A 4 -10.24 6.98 2.07
CA ARG A 4 -9.26 6.16 2.81
C ARG A 4 -7.98 6.94 3.11
N VAL A 5 -7.50 7.71 2.13
CA VAL A 5 -6.36 8.62 2.31
C VAL A 5 -6.66 9.67 3.37
N SER A 6 -7.83 10.32 3.32
CA SER A 6 -8.24 11.31 4.33
C SER A 6 -8.34 10.69 5.74
N ARG A 7 -8.83 9.45 5.86
CA ARG A 7 -8.84 8.73 7.14
C ARG A 7 -7.42 8.42 7.63
N LEU A 8 -6.50 8.05 6.72
CA LEU A 8 -5.08 7.85 7.06
C LEU A 8 -4.47 9.13 7.60
N GLN A 9 -4.67 10.26 6.92
CA GLN A 9 -4.19 11.57 7.37
C GLN A 9 -4.77 11.96 8.75
N GLY A 10 -6.03 11.66 9.00
CA GLY A 10 -6.67 11.84 10.31
C GLY A 10 -6.03 10.98 11.40
N GLU A 11 -5.70 9.72 11.11
CA GLU A 11 -5.04 8.82 12.05
C GLU A 11 -3.58 9.23 12.30
N LEU A 12 -2.85 9.68 11.27
CA LEU A 12 -1.51 10.26 11.42
C LEU A 12 -1.54 11.47 12.36
N LYS A 13 -2.48 12.38 12.16
CA LYS A 13 -2.66 13.56 13.02
C LYS A 13 -2.93 13.17 14.48
N THR A 14 -3.82 12.22 14.70
CA THR A 14 -4.15 11.73 16.06
C THR A 14 -2.94 11.14 16.76
N ARG A 15 -2.05 10.47 16.04
CA ARG A 15 -0.83 9.83 16.56
C ARG A 15 0.39 10.73 16.54
N LYS A 16 0.26 11.99 16.11
CA LYS A 16 1.36 12.96 15.95
C LYS A 16 2.45 12.47 14.99
N LEU A 17 2.05 11.72 13.95
CA LEU A 17 2.90 11.28 12.87
C LEU A 17 2.77 12.24 11.69
N ASP A 18 3.83 12.44 10.92
CA ASP A 18 3.87 13.43 9.85
C ASP A 18 3.76 12.82 8.47
N LEU A 19 4.23 11.58 8.33
CA LEU A 19 4.32 10.90 7.05
C LEU A 19 4.01 9.41 7.24
N PHE A 20 3.33 8.83 6.29
CA PHE A 20 3.22 7.39 6.12
C PHE A 20 3.88 6.99 4.81
N VAL A 21 4.65 5.90 4.82
CA VAL A 21 5.29 5.35 3.62
C VAL A 21 4.95 3.87 3.47
N ALA A 22 4.74 3.44 2.22
CA ALA A 22 4.45 2.05 1.89
C ALA A 22 5.01 1.67 0.50
N GLU A 23 5.68 0.53 0.41
CA GLU A 23 5.94 -0.17 -0.84
C GLU A 23 4.68 -0.94 -1.31
N PRO A 24 4.65 -1.45 -2.57
CA PRO A 24 3.55 -2.28 -3.05
C PRO A 24 3.21 -3.41 -2.09
N SER A 25 2.00 -3.38 -1.57
CA SER A 25 1.47 -4.26 -0.53
C SER A 25 -0.05 -4.20 -0.54
N THR A 26 -0.71 -5.01 0.28
CA THR A 26 -2.15 -4.90 0.52
C THR A 26 -2.54 -3.52 1.07
N ASN A 27 -1.69 -2.92 1.92
CA ASN A 27 -1.96 -1.57 2.44
C ASN A 27 -1.75 -0.50 1.37
N PHE A 28 -0.72 -0.62 0.53
CA PHE A 28 -0.54 0.23 -0.64
C PHE A 28 -1.79 0.20 -1.53
N GLN A 29 -2.27 -0.99 -1.90
CA GLN A 29 -3.50 -1.16 -2.68
C GLN A 29 -4.73 -0.56 -1.99
N TYR A 30 -4.85 -0.73 -0.68
CA TYR A 30 -5.96 -0.19 0.10
C TYR A 30 -6.09 1.33 -0.04
N PHE A 31 -4.96 2.05 -0.11
CA PHE A 31 -4.94 3.50 -0.22
C PHE A 31 -4.95 4.02 -1.65
N THR A 32 -4.32 3.30 -2.58
CA THR A 32 -4.17 3.75 -3.97
C THR A 32 -5.22 3.19 -4.93
N GLY A 33 -5.86 2.08 -4.59
CA GLY A 33 -6.75 1.33 -5.48
C GLY A 33 -6.03 0.39 -6.44
N TYR A 34 -4.72 0.41 -6.48
CA TYR A 34 -3.90 -0.35 -7.43
C TYR A 34 -2.71 -1.03 -6.75
N ASN A 35 -2.38 -2.23 -7.17
CA ASN A 35 -1.17 -2.93 -6.73
C ASN A 35 -0.33 -3.31 -7.95
N PRO A 36 0.79 -2.61 -8.19
CA PRO A 36 1.68 -2.91 -9.31
C PRO A 36 2.49 -4.20 -9.15
N GLY A 37 2.43 -4.82 -7.97
CA GLY A 37 3.34 -5.89 -7.57
C GLY A 37 4.67 -5.36 -7.04
N ARG A 38 5.41 -6.23 -6.38
CA ARG A 38 6.78 -5.93 -5.92
C ARG A 38 7.79 -6.26 -7.00
N SER A 39 8.80 -5.43 -7.11
CA SER A 39 9.98 -5.65 -7.96
C SER A 39 11.23 -5.12 -7.24
N GLU A 40 12.38 -5.27 -7.85
CA GLU A 40 13.64 -4.67 -7.39
C GLU A 40 13.65 -3.15 -7.59
N ARG A 41 12.75 -2.60 -8.42
CA ARG A 41 12.65 -1.17 -8.68
C ARG A 41 11.77 -0.50 -7.64
N LEU A 42 12.23 0.65 -7.16
CA LEU A 42 11.51 1.40 -6.14
C LEU A 42 10.15 1.90 -6.66
N ILE A 43 9.09 1.45 -5.99
CA ILE A 43 7.76 2.04 -6.03
C ILE A 43 7.40 2.37 -4.58
N LEU A 44 7.07 3.63 -4.29
CA LEU A 44 6.81 4.09 -2.94
C LEU A 44 5.62 5.05 -2.90
N LEU A 45 4.66 4.76 -2.05
CA LEU A 45 3.60 5.69 -1.66
C LEU A 45 4.09 6.51 -0.46
N MET A 46 3.92 7.82 -0.53
CA MET A 46 4.20 8.76 0.55
C MET A 46 2.92 9.57 0.85
N VAL A 47 2.39 9.46 2.05
CA VAL A 47 1.17 10.16 2.47
C VAL A 47 1.51 11.08 3.62
N PRO A 48 1.58 12.42 3.40
CA PRO A 48 1.80 13.38 4.49
C PRO A 48 0.56 13.49 5.38
N VAL A 49 0.75 13.93 6.63
CA VAL A 49 -0.36 14.20 7.58
C VAL A 49 -1.34 15.25 7.04
N SER A 50 -0.88 16.12 6.16
CA SER A 50 -1.69 17.12 5.42
C SER A 50 -1.08 17.39 4.05
N GLY A 51 -1.91 17.74 3.08
CA GLY A 51 -1.47 17.97 1.70
C GLY A 51 -1.66 16.75 0.80
N THR A 52 -1.04 16.77 -0.35
CA THR A 52 -1.22 15.78 -1.41
C THR A 52 -0.26 14.59 -1.22
N PRO A 53 -0.77 13.35 -1.22
CA PRO A 53 0.08 12.16 -1.29
C PRO A 53 0.86 12.12 -2.60
N ALA A 54 2.08 11.59 -2.56
CA ALA A 54 2.90 11.34 -3.73
C ALA A 54 3.15 9.83 -3.93
N LEU A 55 3.23 9.43 -5.19
CA LEU A 55 3.61 8.09 -5.61
C LEU A 55 4.89 8.19 -6.43
N ILE A 56 5.94 7.53 -5.99
CA ILE A 56 7.25 7.50 -6.65
C ILE A 56 7.39 6.15 -7.35
N CYS A 57 7.76 6.14 -8.63
CA CYS A 57 7.92 4.93 -9.43
C CYS A 57 8.93 5.14 -10.57
N PRO A 58 9.39 4.09 -11.26
CA PRO A 58 10.15 4.25 -12.51
C PRO A 58 9.38 5.08 -13.55
N SER A 59 10.07 5.90 -14.35
CA SER A 59 9.43 6.78 -15.34
C SER A 59 8.53 6.05 -16.32
N PHE A 60 8.92 4.86 -16.76
CA PHE A 60 8.10 4.04 -17.68
C PHE A 60 6.81 3.50 -17.04
N GLU A 61 6.69 3.51 -15.71
CA GLU A 61 5.49 3.13 -14.98
C GLU A 61 4.52 4.29 -14.72
N VAL A 62 4.96 5.54 -14.88
CA VAL A 62 4.19 6.73 -14.51
C VAL A 62 2.80 6.74 -15.14
N GLU A 63 2.70 6.49 -16.44
CA GLU A 63 1.41 6.50 -17.14
C GLU A 63 0.50 5.35 -16.70
N ARG A 64 1.06 4.19 -16.36
CA ARG A 64 0.31 3.07 -15.79
C ARG A 64 -0.21 3.40 -14.40
N MET A 65 0.61 4.03 -13.56
CA MET A 65 0.21 4.48 -12.23
C MET A 65 -0.89 5.52 -12.29
N LYS A 66 -0.76 6.55 -13.13
CA LYS A 66 -1.79 7.59 -13.30
C LYS A 66 -3.15 7.04 -13.75
N ARG A 67 -3.16 5.99 -14.59
CA ARG A 67 -4.40 5.37 -15.07
C ARG A 67 -5.09 4.49 -14.02
N ASN A 68 -4.32 3.83 -13.16
CA ASN A 68 -4.85 2.78 -12.28
C ASN A 68 -4.90 3.19 -10.80
N ALA A 69 -3.98 4.05 -10.34
CA ALA A 69 -3.98 4.54 -8.97
C ALA A 69 -4.78 5.83 -8.83
N THR A 70 -5.33 6.06 -7.64
CA THR A 70 -6.10 7.28 -7.33
C THR A 70 -5.23 8.44 -6.84
N ILE A 71 -3.92 8.24 -6.74
CA ILE A 71 -2.96 9.28 -6.37
C ILE A 71 -2.60 10.09 -7.60
N THR A 72 -2.77 11.40 -7.53
CA THR A 72 -2.57 12.30 -8.67
C THR A 72 -1.14 12.79 -8.83
N ASP A 73 -0.38 12.93 -7.74
CA ASP A 73 1.04 13.30 -7.79
C ASP A 73 1.86 12.02 -7.97
N VAL A 74 2.18 11.70 -9.24
CA VAL A 74 3.00 10.55 -9.62
C VAL A 74 4.32 11.06 -10.17
N ARG A 75 5.42 10.71 -9.50
CA ARG A 75 6.78 11.17 -9.78
C ARG A 75 7.63 10.03 -10.32
N GLY A 76 8.15 10.20 -11.54
CA GLY A 76 9.03 9.22 -12.18
C GLY A 76 10.50 9.46 -11.89
N TRP A 77 11.27 8.37 -11.79
CA TRP A 77 12.74 8.38 -11.78
C TRP A 77 13.27 7.55 -12.94
N GLU A 78 14.41 7.97 -13.52
CA GLU A 78 15.05 7.29 -14.63
C GLU A 78 16.02 6.20 -14.16
N GLU A 79 16.22 5.14 -14.94
CA GLU A 79 17.03 3.97 -14.55
C GLU A 79 18.50 4.30 -14.21
N GLN A 80 19.05 5.37 -14.77
CA GLN A 80 20.40 5.86 -14.47
C GLN A 80 20.44 6.76 -13.22
N GLU A 81 19.30 7.09 -12.62
CA GLU A 81 19.20 7.96 -11.45
C GLU A 81 19.11 7.15 -10.16
N ASN A 82 19.53 7.78 -9.06
CA ASN A 82 19.24 7.24 -7.74
C ASN A 82 17.82 7.65 -7.32
N PRO A 83 16.84 6.72 -7.28
CA PRO A 83 15.45 7.02 -6.97
C PRO A 83 15.25 7.63 -5.58
N TRP A 84 16.15 7.35 -4.66
CA TRP A 84 16.08 7.85 -3.29
C TRP A 84 16.31 9.35 -3.18
N LYS A 85 16.94 9.99 -4.18
CA LYS A 85 17.01 11.46 -4.27
C LYS A 85 15.62 12.07 -4.43
N LEU A 86 14.75 11.41 -5.19
CA LEU A 86 13.36 11.85 -5.38
C LEU A 86 12.53 11.68 -4.10
N VAL A 87 12.76 10.58 -3.37
CA VAL A 87 12.18 10.36 -2.04
C VAL A 87 12.61 11.44 -1.07
N LYS A 88 13.90 11.79 -1.04
CA LYS A 88 14.43 12.90 -0.21
C LYS A 88 13.73 14.22 -0.51
N LYS A 89 13.62 14.57 -1.79
CA LYS A 89 12.95 15.80 -2.24
C LYS A 89 11.48 15.81 -1.80
N ALA A 90 10.74 14.72 -2.04
CA ALA A 90 9.36 14.60 -1.61
C ALA A 90 9.21 14.71 -0.08
N GLY A 91 10.08 14.05 0.67
CA GLY A 91 10.11 14.13 2.13
C GLY A 91 10.37 15.55 2.64
N GLN A 92 11.27 16.30 2.00
CA GLN A 92 11.53 17.69 2.35
C GLN A 92 10.31 18.59 2.11
N GLU A 93 9.57 18.39 1.02
CA GLU A 93 8.33 19.10 0.72
C GLU A 93 7.22 18.78 1.73
N MET A 94 7.21 17.56 2.28
CA MET A 94 6.22 17.06 3.23
C MET A 94 6.60 17.28 4.70
N LYS A 95 7.81 17.77 4.97
CA LYS A 95 8.35 17.93 6.33
C LYS A 95 7.63 19.05 7.07
N PRO A 96 7.23 18.84 8.34
CA PRO A 96 6.69 19.91 9.17
C PRO A 96 7.75 20.98 9.45
N ALA A 97 7.33 22.25 9.42
CA ALA A 97 8.25 23.41 9.52
C ALA A 97 8.99 23.54 10.87
N HIS A 98 8.48 22.92 11.93
CA HIS A 98 8.87 23.28 13.29
C HIS A 98 9.51 22.16 14.13
N ARG A 99 9.65 20.93 13.57
CA ARG A 99 10.20 19.78 14.30
C ARG A 99 10.82 18.73 13.37
N TYR A 100 11.52 17.78 13.95
CA TYR A 100 11.88 16.56 13.26
C TYR A 100 10.60 15.81 12.85
N GLY A 101 10.57 15.32 11.62
CA GLY A 101 9.43 14.55 11.14
C GLY A 101 9.35 13.16 11.79
N GLU A 102 8.14 12.65 11.96
CA GLU A 102 7.88 11.27 12.38
C GLU A 102 7.22 10.47 11.25
N VAL A 103 7.87 9.37 10.83
CA VAL A 103 7.42 8.51 9.72
C VAL A 103 6.85 7.22 10.25
N ALA A 104 5.63 6.91 9.86
CA ALA A 104 5.05 5.57 10.00
C ALA A 104 5.43 4.73 8.76
N ILE A 105 6.19 3.66 8.97
CA ILE A 105 6.56 2.73 7.89
C ILE A 105 5.57 1.56 7.87
N GLU A 106 5.06 1.24 6.70
CA GLU A 106 4.23 0.07 6.47
C GLU A 106 5.02 -1.21 6.83
N PRO A 107 4.44 -2.16 7.61
CA PRO A 107 5.21 -3.29 8.18
C PRO A 107 5.87 -4.22 7.17
N THR A 108 5.38 -4.28 5.93
CA THR A 108 5.95 -5.14 4.90
C THR A 108 7.00 -4.44 4.03
N THR A 109 7.32 -3.18 4.34
CA THR A 109 8.43 -2.46 3.69
C THR A 109 9.74 -3.22 3.90
N SER A 110 10.52 -3.37 2.84
CA SER A 110 11.77 -4.14 2.92
C SER A 110 12.79 -3.48 3.84
N TYR A 111 13.61 -4.27 4.50
CA TYR A 111 14.69 -3.74 5.34
C TYR A 111 15.66 -2.87 4.55
N GLN A 112 15.95 -3.24 3.30
CA GLN A 112 16.80 -2.42 2.42
C GLN A 112 16.19 -1.05 2.17
N SER A 113 14.88 -0.98 1.93
CA SER A 113 14.17 0.30 1.75
C SER A 113 14.14 1.12 3.03
N TYR A 114 14.02 0.47 4.19
CA TYR A 114 14.16 1.15 5.48
C TYR A 114 15.53 1.83 5.61
N LEU A 115 16.63 1.12 5.33
CA LEU A 115 17.99 1.69 5.40
C LEU A 115 18.16 2.90 4.48
N ASN A 116 17.63 2.82 3.25
CA ASN A 116 17.68 3.92 2.31
C ASN A 116 16.80 5.11 2.76
N LEU A 117 15.62 4.85 3.34
CA LEU A 117 14.75 5.89 3.90
C LEU A 117 15.44 6.61 5.06
N ASP A 118 16.09 5.88 5.97
CA ASP A 118 16.80 6.41 7.13
C ASP A 118 17.96 7.32 6.69
N ASP A 119 18.71 6.90 5.67
CA ASP A 119 19.78 7.71 5.08
C ASP A 119 19.25 9.00 4.41
N GLN A 120 18.20 8.89 3.60
CA GLN A 120 17.71 10.01 2.80
C GLN A 120 16.82 10.99 3.58
N LEU A 121 16.08 10.49 4.55
CA LEU A 121 15.23 11.29 5.44
C LEU A 121 15.94 11.56 6.78
N SER A 122 17.22 11.89 6.71
CA SER A 122 18.03 12.22 7.88
C SER A 122 17.34 13.23 8.80
N GLY A 123 17.24 12.92 10.08
CA GLY A 123 16.54 13.71 11.09
C GLY A 123 15.05 13.43 11.21
N TRP A 124 14.51 12.43 10.48
CA TRP A 124 13.20 11.89 10.74
C TRP A 124 13.30 10.70 11.70
N LYS A 125 12.27 10.53 12.51
CA LYS A 125 12.13 9.37 13.39
C LYS A 125 11.18 8.37 12.76
N PHE A 126 11.60 7.12 12.71
CA PHE A 126 10.81 6.05 12.10
C PHE A 126 10.09 5.23 13.15
N THR A 127 8.83 4.86 12.86
CA THR A 127 8.00 4.02 13.70
C THR A 127 7.19 3.02 12.88
N ASN A 128 6.73 1.97 13.55
CA ASN A 128 5.88 0.95 12.93
C ASN A 128 4.51 1.54 12.55
N GLY A 129 4.17 1.51 11.26
CA GLY A 129 2.89 1.95 10.71
C GLY A 129 1.75 0.92 10.81
N GLY A 130 2.03 -0.30 11.29
CA GLY A 130 1.04 -1.37 11.43
C GLY A 130 -0.20 -0.93 12.23
N PRO A 131 -0.04 -0.39 13.44
CA PRO A 131 -1.18 0.08 14.25
C PRO A 131 -2.04 1.15 13.56
N VAL A 132 -1.47 1.92 12.62
CA VAL A 132 -2.21 2.91 11.81
C VAL A 132 -3.09 2.20 10.78
N THR A 133 -2.49 1.30 10.01
CA THR A 133 -3.19 0.58 8.93
C THR A 133 -4.22 -0.42 9.45
N GLU A 134 -3.91 -1.13 10.52
CA GLU A 134 -4.82 -2.07 11.18
C GLU A 134 -6.09 -1.38 11.64
N ARG A 135 -5.97 -0.26 12.36
CA ARG A 135 -7.11 0.51 12.83
C ARG A 135 -8.04 0.95 11.69
N LEU A 136 -7.48 1.31 10.54
CA LEU A 136 -8.25 1.76 9.38
C LEU A 136 -8.95 0.61 8.65
N ARG A 137 -8.39 -0.61 8.70
CA ARG A 137 -8.88 -1.78 7.97
C ARG A 137 -9.72 -2.74 8.79
N ILE A 138 -9.61 -2.71 10.13
CA ILE A 138 -10.34 -3.66 11.00
C ILE A 138 -11.86 -3.44 10.91
N ILE A 139 -12.32 -2.20 10.77
CA ILE A 139 -13.73 -1.86 10.59
C ILE A 139 -13.99 -1.62 9.11
N LYS A 140 -14.77 -2.53 8.50
CA LYS A 140 -15.13 -2.51 7.08
C LYS A 140 -16.29 -1.57 6.84
N GLY A 141 -16.21 -0.83 5.72
CA GLY A 141 -17.33 -0.04 5.23
C GLY A 141 -18.41 -0.90 4.56
N PRO A 142 -19.62 -0.34 4.32
CA PRO A 142 -20.72 -1.08 3.68
C PRO A 142 -20.33 -1.70 2.33
N GLU A 143 -19.60 -0.98 1.50
CA GLU A 143 -19.12 -1.44 0.19
C GLU A 143 -18.14 -2.62 0.33
N GLU A 144 -17.22 -2.55 1.31
CA GLU A 144 -16.28 -3.64 1.60
C GLU A 144 -17.01 -4.88 2.11
N ILE A 145 -18.06 -4.69 2.93
CA ILE A 145 -18.89 -5.79 3.43
C ILE A 145 -19.65 -6.45 2.27
N SER A 146 -20.19 -5.66 1.31
CA SER A 146 -20.86 -6.20 0.13
C SER A 146 -19.91 -7.09 -0.68
N LEU A 147 -18.74 -6.60 -1.02
CA LEU A 147 -17.73 -7.36 -1.77
C LEU A 147 -17.28 -8.63 -1.04
N ILE A 148 -17.14 -8.58 0.30
CA ILE A 148 -16.81 -9.77 1.10
C ILE A 148 -17.94 -10.80 1.02
N ARG A 149 -19.20 -10.37 1.13
CA ARG A 149 -20.36 -11.28 1.02
C ARG A 149 -20.45 -11.93 -0.37
N GLU A 150 -20.22 -11.16 -1.43
CA GLU A 150 -20.17 -11.68 -2.80
C GLU A 150 -19.05 -12.70 -2.97
N ALA A 151 -17.86 -12.43 -2.44
CA ALA A 151 -16.74 -13.37 -2.47
C ALA A 151 -17.04 -14.66 -1.69
N ILE A 152 -17.68 -14.54 -0.50
CA ILE A 152 -18.11 -15.71 0.29
C ILE A 152 -19.12 -16.54 -0.50
N ALA A 153 -20.16 -15.92 -1.07
CA ALA A 153 -21.18 -16.63 -1.83
C ALA A 153 -20.59 -17.37 -3.04
N ALA A 154 -19.66 -16.74 -3.77
CA ALA A 154 -18.95 -17.38 -4.87
C ALA A 154 -18.10 -18.58 -4.39
N THR A 155 -17.41 -18.42 -3.27
CA THR A 155 -16.60 -19.51 -2.68
C THR A 155 -17.48 -20.68 -2.23
N GLU A 156 -18.57 -20.42 -1.54
CA GLU A 156 -19.52 -21.46 -1.09
C GLU A 156 -20.14 -22.21 -2.27
N ALA A 157 -20.53 -21.48 -3.32
CA ALA A 157 -21.08 -22.10 -4.54
C ALA A 157 -20.04 -22.99 -5.23
N SER A 158 -18.78 -22.54 -5.34
CA SER A 158 -17.70 -23.33 -5.87
C SER A 158 -17.45 -24.60 -5.06
N ILE A 159 -17.36 -24.49 -3.73
CA ILE A 159 -17.16 -25.63 -2.84
C ILE A 159 -18.31 -26.65 -3.00
N ALA A 160 -19.57 -26.21 -2.99
CA ALA A 160 -20.73 -27.09 -3.16
C ALA A 160 -20.72 -27.82 -4.52
N ALA A 161 -20.40 -27.11 -5.59
CA ALA A 161 -20.30 -27.67 -6.93
C ALA A 161 -19.18 -28.73 -7.03
N ASN A 162 -18.06 -28.50 -6.38
CA ASN A 162 -16.92 -29.42 -6.37
C ASN A 162 -17.20 -30.64 -5.49
N PHE A 163 -17.81 -30.50 -4.33
CA PHE A 163 -18.21 -31.63 -3.49
C PHE A 163 -19.19 -32.57 -4.19
N ALA A 164 -20.08 -32.05 -5.05
CA ALA A 164 -20.99 -32.86 -5.85
C ALA A 164 -20.27 -33.73 -6.91
N GLN A 165 -19.01 -33.44 -7.21
CA GLN A 165 -18.22 -34.18 -8.21
C GLN A 165 -17.23 -35.18 -7.57
N LEU A 166 -17.14 -35.22 -6.23
CA LEU A 166 -16.23 -36.14 -5.54
C LEU A 166 -16.64 -37.59 -5.80
N ALA A 167 -15.67 -38.42 -6.16
CA ALA A 167 -15.87 -39.85 -6.41
C ALA A 167 -14.74 -40.66 -5.76
N GLU A 168 -15.03 -41.91 -5.46
CA GLU A 168 -14.05 -42.88 -4.95
C GLU A 168 -12.89 -43.02 -5.96
N GLY A 169 -11.66 -42.99 -5.46
CA GLY A 169 -10.44 -43.08 -6.25
C GLY A 169 -9.82 -41.76 -6.68
N MET A 170 -10.50 -40.63 -6.44
CA MET A 170 -9.92 -39.30 -6.67
C MET A 170 -8.78 -39.01 -5.67
N THR A 171 -7.70 -38.45 -6.21
CA THR A 171 -6.58 -37.93 -5.43
C THR A 171 -6.83 -36.46 -4.99
N GLU A 172 -6.09 -35.99 -4.01
CA GLU A 172 -6.12 -34.55 -3.62
C GLU A 172 -5.83 -33.61 -4.81
N ARG A 173 -4.96 -34.05 -5.75
CA ARG A 173 -4.67 -33.28 -6.97
C ARG A 173 -5.87 -33.20 -7.90
N ASP A 174 -6.61 -34.29 -8.04
CA ASP A 174 -7.83 -34.31 -8.87
C ASP A 174 -8.86 -33.33 -8.29
N VAL A 175 -9.07 -33.36 -6.96
CA VAL A 175 -9.96 -32.43 -6.26
C VAL A 175 -9.49 -30.98 -6.41
N ALA A 176 -8.19 -30.70 -6.28
CA ALA A 176 -7.64 -29.35 -6.45
C ALA A 176 -7.81 -28.81 -7.88
N THR A 177 -7.93 -29.69 -8.87
CA THR A 177 -8.16 -29.29 -10.27
C THR A 177 -9.62 -28.92 -10.56
N LEU A 178 -10.56 -29.37 -9.70
CA LEU A 178 -11.98 -29.00 -9.76
C LEU A 178 -12.24 -27.58 -9.24
N LEU A 179 -11.37 -27.04 -8.38
CA LEU A 179 -11.47 -25.72 -7.76
C LEU A 179 -10.90 -24.61 -8.65
#